data_419c16f9953a50ed2da814fe96420407
#
_entry.id   419c16f9953a50ed2da814fe96420407
#
_cell.length_a   1.000
_cell.length_b   1.000
_cell.length_c   1.000
_cell.angle_alpha   90.00
_cell.angle_beta   90.00
_cell.angle_gamma   90.00
#
_symmetry.space_group_name_H-M   'P 1'
#
loop_
_entity.id
_entity.type
_entity.pdbx_description
1 polymer ?
#
loop_
_entity_poly.entity_id
_entity_poly.type
_entity_poly.pdbx_seq_one_letter_code
_entity_poly.pdbx_strand_id
1 'polypeptide(L)'
;FTQQGRSTVTGAHLAESNLPACLTWNAARKIVEGVVAEEGVYTYQINVTVDSETTSEDVTLTVSSSLQHPVPFMGWLSWNSVQGNISQKIIEQAVELFQNKGLYECGWNHIMMDDLWQGTRKADGTPQPNASRFPNGLKTVADYVHQNGMKFGLYTDAADRTCAGAFGSYGYETIDAKTYAEWGVDVVKCDYCYAPDDVETAKKRYKALADAFAAAGNNTMLYICEWGVREPWKWGAEVGGRCWRISQDVRDCWTGSGSGVGVVQSIEAMKNLSAYQGVNRFNDSDMLCTGLHATGKSSNDLCGGTGAGMTDDEYATQFALWCMWSSPMALSFDPSKNTLTDADFKLLRNKELIALNQDRMGQQGDLISEADNLVVFAKDCENGDVALSVTNMSSSEKQATFDFAAIPALDPTKTYTVRDVMENAEAGEATGTFTTDVRKHATRVFRLAEKKVVDGIASTVSAKDFSIVAGKNCVKISMPETAGLAKRILMSDFEGRVVSGLNTTADKAKVALAKGTYLVTVVCNAHARTVKVQI
;
A
#
# COMPACT_ATOMS: atom_id res chain seq x y z
N PHE A 1 1.01 18.53 -4.31
CA PHE A 1 2.19 19.41 -4.46
C PHE A 1 3.11 19.19 -3.28
N THR A 2 4.22 18.55 -3.53
CA THR A 2 5.27 18.40 -2.53
C THR A 2 6.46 19.21 -2.97
N GLN A 3 6.92 20.04 -2.08
CA GLN A 3 8.06 20.88 -2.26
C GLN A 3 9.34 20.16 -1.82
N GLN A 4 10.32 20.03 -2.70
CA GLN A 4 11.67 19.70 -2.29
C GLN A 4 12.30 20.92 -1.57
N GLY A 5 12.55 20.78 -0.28
CA GLY A 5 13.06 21.83 0.56
C GLY A 5 11.98 22.53 1.39
N ARG A 6 12.34 23.07 2.54
CA ARG A 6 11.45 23.76 3.48
C ARG A 6 11.14 25.20 3.05
N SER A 7 10.65 25.40 1.82
CA SER A 7 10.07 26.69 1.46
C SER A 7 8.60 26.69 1.90
N THR A 8 8.16 27.77 2.50
CA THR A 8 6.77 27.89 2.96
C THR A 8 5.88 28.09 1.76
N VAL A 9 5.00 27.15 1.43
CA VAL A 9 3.92 27.37 0.48
C VAL A 9 2.99 28.40 1.09
N THR A 10 3.05 29.64 0.62
CA THR A 10 2.26 30.75 1.15
C THR A 10 0.84 30.80 0.59
N GLY A 11 0.58 30.11 -0.52
CA GLY A 11 -0.75 29.96 -1.08
C GLY A 11 -0.83 28.80 -2.06
N ALA A 12 -1.92 28.06 -2.00
CA ALA A 12 -2.35 27.15 -3.05
C ALA A 12 -3.85 27.36 -3.24
N HIS A 13 -4.28 27.55 -4.48
CA HIS A 13 -5.69 27.75 -4.81
C HIS A 13 -5.96 27.14 -6.18
N LEU A 14 -7.20 26.77 -6.43
CA LEU A 14 -7.60 26.32 -7.76
C LEU A 14 -7.71 27.49 -8.72
N ALA A 15 -7.26 27.29 -9.95
CA ALA A 15 -7.68 28.16 -11.06
C ALA A 15 -9.18 27.99 -11.27
N GLU A 16 -9.87 29.09 -11.57
CA GLU A 16 -11.33 29.11 -11.67
C GLU A 16 -11.86 27.97 -12.56
N SER A 17 -12.79 27.23 -12.01
CA SER A 17 -13.83 26.41 -12.66
C SER A 17 -13.51 25.04 -13.28
N ASN A 18 -12.37 24.39 -13.08
CA ASN A 18 -12.07 23.12 -13.78
C ASN A 18 -12.19 21.83 -12.97
N LEU A 19 -12.57 21.91 -11.70
CA LEU A 19 -12.81 20.68 -10.94
C LEU A 19 -14.10 19.99 -11.39
N PRO A 20 -14.07 18.66 -11.62
CA PRO A 20 -15.30 17.87 -11.71
C PRO A 20 -16.22 18.15 -10.52
N ALA A 21 -17.53 18.20 -10.74
CA ALA A 21 -18.52 18.57 -9.71
C ALA A 21 -18.49 17.68 -8.45
N CYS A 22 -17.87 16.49 -8.55
CA CYS A 22 -17.69 15.53 -7.45
C CYS A 22 -16.41 15.79 -6.62
N LEU A 23 -15.55 16.72 -7.02
CA LEU A 23 -14.32 17.08 -6.33
C LEU A 23 -14.41 18.49 -5.75
N THR A 24 -13.78 18.69 -4.61
CA THR A 24 -13.71 19.98 -3.92
C THR A 24 -12.28 20.29 -3.49
N TRP A 25 -11.93 21.57 -3.45
CA TRP A 25 -10.66 22.02 -2.91
C TRP A 25 -10.77 22.24 -1.40
N ASN A 26 -9.99 21.51 -0.62
CA ASN A 26 -9.82 21.75 0.80
C ASN A 26 -8.65 22.72 1.00
N ALA A 27 -8.97 24.00 1.24
CA ALA A 27 -7.96 25.05 1.36
C ALA A 27 -7.07 24.90 2.61
N ALA A 28 -7.60 24.33 3.68
CA ALA A 28 -6.85 24.11 4.92
C ALA A 28 -5.78 23.02 4.74
N ARG A 29 -6.13 21.94 4.06
CA ARG A 29 -5.25 20.81 3.77
C ARG A 29 -4.47 20.96 2.47
N LYS A 30 -4.82 21.92 1.63
CA LYS A 30 -4.25 22.14 0.29
C LYS A 30 -4.32 20.88 -0.60
N ILE A 31 -5.46 20.18 -0.54
CA ILE A 31 -5.73 18.98 -1.34
C ILE A 31 -7.05 19.10 -2.08
N VAL A 32 -7.16 18.37 -3.19
CA VAL A 32 -8.44 18.12 -3.86
C VAL A 32 -9.01 16.82 -3.29
N GLU A 33 -10.24 16.87 -2.81
CA GLU A 33 -10.90 15.73 -2.19
C GLU A 33 -12.30 15.49 -2.77
N GLY A 34 -12.77 14.25 -2.73
CA GLY A 34 -14.08 13.86 -3.24
C GLY A 34 -14.07 12.45 -3.80
N VAL A 35 -15.21 12.05 -4.38
CA VAL A 35 -15.38 10.72 -4.99
C VAL A 35 -15.84 10.88 -6.44
N VAL A 36 -15.02 10.39 -7.37
CA VAL A 36 -15.38 10.33 -8.79
C VAL A 36 -15.98 8.94 -9.06
N ALA A 37 -17.27 8.90 -9.38
CA ALA A 37 -18.01 7.66 -9.60
C ALA A 37 -17.99 7.18 -11.07
N GLU A 38 -17.65 8.05 -12.00
CA GLU A 38 -17.66 7.73 -13.43
C GLU A 38 -16.23 7.54 -13.95
N GLU A 39 -16.04 6.53 -14.79
CA GLU A 39 -14.76 6.32 -15.47
C GLU A 39 -14.48 7.46 -16.45
N GLY A 40 -13.22 7.87 -16.54
CA GLY A 40 -12.81 8.92 -17.46
C GLY A 40 -11.46 9.52 -17.12
N VAL A 41 -11.06 10.49 -17.93
CA VAL A 41 -9.87 11.30 -17.71
C VAL A 41 -10.33 12.72 -17.41
N TYR A 42 -9.99 13.20 -16.24
CA TYR A 42 -10.36 14.52 -15.75
C TYR A 42 -9.09 15.36 -15.61
N THR A 43 -9.03 16.50 -16.30
CA THR A 43 -7.91 17.43 -16.19
C THR A 43 -8.39 18.70 -15.49
N TYR A 44 -7.64 19.14 -14.49
CA TYR A 44 -7.87 20.40 -13.79
C TYR A 44 -6.54 21.07 -13.47
N GLN A 45 -6.58 22.37 -13.20
CA GLN A 45 -5.38 23.15 -12.96
C GLN A 45 -5.31 23.60 -11.50
N ILE A 46 -4.16 23.48 -10.90
CA ILE A 46 -3.87 24.01 -9.57
C ILE A 46 -2.81 25.10 -9.67
N ASN A 47 -3.12 26.25 -9.09
CA ASN A 47 -2.15 27.34 -8.93
C ASN A 47 -1.45 27.22 -7.58
N VAL A 48 -0.15 27.31 -7.58
CA VAL A 48 0.68 27.27 -6.38
C VAL A 48 1.49 28.55 -6.29
N THR A 49 1.39 29.26 -5.17
CA THR A 49 2.18 30.46 -4.90
C THR A 49 3.26 30.12 -3.87
N VAL A 50 4.52 30.34 -4.25
CA VAL A 50 5.69 30.18 -3.38
C VAL A 50 6.49 31.47 -3.46
N ASP A 51 6.80 32.08 -2.32
CA ASP A 51 7.59 33.31 -2.24
C ASP A 51 7.11 34.42 -3.20
N SER A 52 5.78 34.56 -3.36
CA SER A 52 5.10 35.53 -4.24
C SER A 52 5.13 35.20 -5.74
N GLU A 53 5.74 34.12 -6.16
CA GLU A 53 5.63 33.61 -7.54
C GLU A 53 4.52 32.56 -7.62
N THR A 54 3.64 32.72 -8.63
CA THR A 54 2.55 31.77 -8.87
C THR A 54 2.86 30.95 -10.12
N THR A 55 2.85 29.65 -9.98
CA THR A 55 2.91 28.69 -11.09
C THR A 55 1.61 27.91 -11.17
N SER A 56 1.22 27.55 -12.40
CA SER A 56 0.04 26.72 -12.66
C SER A 56 0.50 25.33 -13.09
N GLU A 57 -0.09 24.31 -12.48
CA GLU A 57 0.16 22.91 -12.82
C GLU A 57 -1.14 22.23 -13.26
N ASP A 58 -1.09 21.58 -14.41
CA ASP A 58 -2.19 20.74 -14.89
C ASP A 58 -2.12 19.36 -14.23
N VAL A 59 -3.22 18.99 -13.59
CA VAL A 59 -3.37 17.69 -12.93
C VAL A 59 -4.32 16.83 -13.75
N THR A 60 -3.90 15.64 -14.12
CA THR A 60 -4.75 14.65 -14.81
C THR A 60 -5.09 13.52 -13.84
N LEU A 61 -6.40 13.36 -13.61
CA LEU A 61 -6.96 12.26 -12.83
C LEU A 61 -7.57 11.25 -13.80
N THR A 62 -7.05 10.04 -13.84
CA THR A 62 -7.65 8.93 -14.58
C THR A 62 -8.43 8.03 -13.62
N VAL A 63 -9.73 7.90 -13.89
CA VAL A 63 -10.62 7.01 -13.14
C VAL A 63 -10.99 5.83 -14.03
N SER A 64 -10.66 4.63 -13.58
CA SER A 64 -10.92 3.40 -14.34
C SER A 64 -11.13 2.21 -13.41
N SER A 65 -12.13 1.39 -13.71
CA SER A 65 -12.35 0.09 -13.06
C SER A 65 -11.29 -0.94 -13.46
N SER A 66 -10.55 -0.69 -14.54
CA SER A 66 -9.45 -1.55 -15.01
C SER A 66 -8.09 -1.21 -14.41
N LEU A 67 -8.00 -0.25 -13.47
CA LEU A 67 -6.76 0.01 -12.74
C LEU A 67 -6.35 -1.23 -11.97
N GLN A 68 -5.28 -1.86 -12.45
CA GLN A 68 -4.68 -2.99 -11.78
C GLN A 68 -3.60 -2.46 -10.83
N HIS A 69 -3.49 -3.11 -9.66
CA HIS A 69 -2.53 -2.73 -8.62
C HIS A 69 -2.76 -1.32 -8.01
N PRO A 70 -3.99 -0.98 -7.57
CA PRO A 70 -4.25 0.32 -6.94
C PRO A 70 -3.52 0.49 -5.61
N VAL A 71 -3.09 -0.62 -5.00
CA VAL A 71 -2.34 -0.71 -3.74
C VAL A 71 -1.03 -1.48 -3.97
N PRO A 72 -0.01 -1.31 -3.11
CA PRO A 72 1.23 -2.06 -3.23
C PRO A 72 0.99 -3.56 -3.05
N PHE A 73 1.80 -4.40 -3.70
CA PHE A 73 1.70 -5.83 -3.54
C PHE A 73 2.15 -6.28 -2.14
N MET A 74 1.57 -7.38 -1.67
CA MET A 74 1.97 -8.08 -0.45
C MET A 74 2.25 -9.54 -0.76
N GLY A 75 3.42 -10.04 -0.39
CA GLY A 75 3.75 -11.42 -0.71
C GLY A 75 5.11 -11.87 -0.22
N TRP A 76 5.69 -12.79 -0.95
CA TRP A 76 7.00 -13.37 -0.68
C TRP A 76 7.89 -13.28 -1.93
N LEU A 77 9.17 -13.00 -1.71
CA LEU A 77 10.21 -12.91 -2.74
C LEU A 77 11.44 -13.70 -2.29
N SER A 78 11.92 -14.60 -3.12
CA SER A 78 12.80 -15.70 -2.71
C SER A 78 14.26 -15.32 -2.39
N TRP A 79 14.73 -14.08 -2.71
CA TRP A 79 16.18 -13.84 -2.78
C TRP A 79 16.93 -13.99 -1.46
N ASN A 80 16.54 -13.26 -0.41
CA ASN A 80 17.40 -13.13 0.79
C ASN A 80 17.73 -14.45 1.49
N SER A 81 16.86 -15.45 1.45
CA SER A 81 17.07 -16.73 2.13
C SER A 81 17.24 -17.92 1.21
N VAL A 82 16.59 -17.91 0.05
CA VAL A 82 16.55 -19.06 -0.87
C VAL A 82 17.58 -18.94 -1.99
N GLN A 83 17.72 -17.73 -2.58
CA GLN A 83 18.64 -17.44 -3.68
C GLN A 83 18.57 -18.49 -4.81
N GLY A 84 19.71 -18.94 -5.29
CA GLY A 84 19.81 -19.93 -6.37
C GLY A 84 19.26 -21.33 -6.05
N ASN A 85 18.81 -21.58 -4.82
CA ASN A 85 18.13 -22.82 -4.44
C ASN A 85 16.63 -22.80 -4.76
N ILE A 86 16.13 -21.72 -5.39
CA ILE A 86 14.74 -21.61 -5.81
C ILE A 86 14.33 -22.80 -6.69
N SER A 87 13.16 -23.38 -6.43
CA SER A 87 12.63 -24.53 -7.14
C SER A 87 11.10 -24.55 -7.05
N GLN A 88 10.46 -25.36 -7.90
CA GLN A 88 9.03 -25.60 -7.84
C GLN A 88 8.59 -25.97 -6.42
N LYS A 89 9.31 -26.89 -5.74
CA LYS A 89 9.00 -27.30 -4.38
C LYS A 89 9.00 -26.14 -3.37
N ILE A 90 9.94 -25.21 -3.48
CA ILE A 90 10.01 -24.04 -2.57
C ILE A 90 8.82 -23.10 -2.82
N ILE A 91 8.41 -22.90 -4.07
CA ILE A 91 7.21 -22.13 -4.40
C ILE A 91 5.95 -22.78 -3.81
N GLU A 92 5.81 -24.09 -3.98
CA GLU A 92 4.68 -24.84 -3.39
C GLU A 92 4.64 -24.71 -1.86
N GLN A 93 5.79 -24.83 -1.18
CA GLN A 93 5.90 -24.63 0.26
C GLN A 93 5.54 -23.20 0.70
N ALA A 94 5.88 -22.17 -0.09
CA ALA A 94 5.48 -20.79 0.19
C ALA A 94 3.96 -20.63 0.11
N VAL A 95 3.33 -21.16 -0.94
CA VAL A 95 1.86 -21.16 -1.11
C VAL A 95 1.18 -21.86 0.06
N GLU A 96 1.62 -23.10 0.39
CA GLU A 96 1.06 -23.87 1.49
C GLU A 96 1.21 -23.17 2.84
N LEU A 97 2.36 -22.55 3.10
CA LEU A 97 2.59 -21.80 4.34
C LEU A 97 1.63 -20.62 4.45
N PHE A 98 1.44 -19.86 3.38
CA PHE A 98 0.56 -18.69 3.39
C PHE A 98 -0.90 -19.09 3.63
N GLN A 99 -1.36 -20.18 3.01
CA GLN A 99 -2.69 -20.72 3.25
C GLN A 99 -2.82 -21.26 4.69
N ASN A 100 -1.94 -22.16 5.09
CA ASN A 100 -2.05 -22.88 6.36
C ASN A 100 -1.83 -21.99 7.60
N LYS A 101 -1.13 -20.87 7.44
CA LYS A 101 -0.84 -19.93 8.53
C LYS A 101 -1.75 -18.71 8.54
N GLY A 102 -2.79 -18.65 7.71
CA GLY A 102 -3.75 -17.54 7.66
C GLY A 102 -3.14 -16.21 7.19
N LEU A 103 -2.06 -16.26 6.42
CA LEU A 103 -1.46 -15.07 5.83
C LEU A 103 -2.25 -14.62 4.59
N TYR A 104 -2.72 -15.59 3.80
CA TYR A 104 -3.54 -15.32 2.62
C TYR A 104 -4.80 -14.51 2.98
N GLU A 105 -5.50 -14.85 4.06
CA GLU A 105 -6.68 -14.15 4.55
C GLU A 105 -6.37 -12.73 5.06
N CYS A 106 -5.09 -12.44 5.30
CA CYS A 106 -4.60 -11.10 5.64
C CYS A 106 -4.16 -10.29 4.42
N GLY A 107 -4.26 -10.84 3.20
CA GLY A 107 -3.92 -10.15 1.96
C GLY A 107 -2.55 -10.48 1.37
N TRP A 108 -1.78 -11.38 1.99
CA TRP A 108 -0.50 -11.85 1.47
C TRP A 108 -0.74 -12.82 0.31
N ASN A 109 -0.75 -12.32 -0.91
CA ASN A 109 -1.22 -13.08 -2.06
C ASN A 109 -0.27 -13.07 -3.28
N HIS A 110 0.95 -12.58 -3.16
CA HIS A 110 1.95 -12.65 -4.21
C HIS A 110 3.05 -13.63 -3.84
N ILE A 111 3.37 -14.56 -4.74
CA ILE A 111 4.48 -15.52 -4.61
C ILE A 111 5.43 -15.25 -5.76
N MET A 112 6.61 -14.70 -5.44
CA MET A 112 7.57 -14.21 -6.41
C MET A 112 8.89 -14.95 -6.29
N MET A 113 9.42 -15.45 -7.40
CA MET A 113 10.78 -15.96 -7.44
C MET A 113 11.74 -14.92 -8.02
N ASP A 114 12.90 -14.83 -7.42
CA ASP A 114 14.00 -13.97 -7.81
C ASP A 114 14.97 -14.67 -8.80
N ASP A 115 16.17 -14.18 -8.94
CA ASP A 115 17.19 -14.63 -9.89
C ASP A 115 17.51 -16.14 -9.80
N LEU A 116 18.13 -16.66 -10.84
CA LEU A 116 18.58 -18.04 -10.98
C LEU A 116 17.48 -19.10 -11.19
N TRP A 117 16.27 -18.72 -11.59
CA TRP A 117 15.27 -19.66 -12.07
C TRP A 117 15.62 -20.16 -13.51
N GLN A 118 16.39 -19.37 -14.22
CA GLN A 118 16.75 -19.56 -15.63
C GLN A 118 17.55 -20.84 -15.84
N GLY A 119 17.26 -21.50 -16.96
CA GLY A 119 18.09 -22.51 -17.58
C GLY A 119 18.85 -21.93 -18.78
N THR A 120 18.45 -22.29 -19.99
CA THR A 120 18.99 -21.76 -21.23
C THR A 120 17.88 -21.21 -22.12
N ARG A 121 18.22 -20.39 -23.12
CA ARG A 121 17.27 -20.05 -24.19
C ARG A 121 17.27 -21.13 -25.26
N LYS A 122 16.11 -21.38 -25.89
CA LYS A 122 16.03 -22.17 -27.13
C LYS A 122 16.69 -21.44 -28.28
N ALA A 123 16.87 -22.14 -29.41
CA ALA A 123 17.47 -21.57 -30.61
C ALA A 123 16.68 -20.38 -31.19
N ASP A 124 15.39 -20.30 -30.93
CA ASP A 124 14.50 -19.18 -31.30
C ASP A 124 14.50 -18.04 -30.28
N GLY A 125 15.32 -18.13 -29.23
CA GLY A 125 15.39 -17.14 -28.15
C GLY A 125 14.42 -17.36 -26.98
N THR A 126 13.48 -18.29 -27.09
CA THR A 126 12.49 -18.56 -26.02
C THR A 126 13.18 -18.93 -24.70
N PRO A 127 12.86 -18.26 -23.57
CA PRO A 127 13.44 -18.57 -22.28
C PRO A 127 13.00 -19.94 -21.79
N GLN A 128 13.91 -20.68 -21.15
CA GLN A 128 13.61 -21.96 -20.52
C GLN A 128 13.99 -21.91 -19.05
N PRO A 129 13.14 -22.42 -18.14
CA PRO A 129 13.55 -22.59 -16.76
C PRO A 129 14.60 -23.68 -16.61
N ASN A 130 15.28 -23.68 -15.47
CA ASN A 130 16.18 -24.76 -15.10
C ASN A 130 15.38 -26.06 -14.91
N ALA A 131 15.57 -27.04 -15.80
CA ALA A 131 14.77 -28.25 -15.86
C ALA A 131 14.87 -29.14 -14.61
N SER A 132 16.00 -29.10 -13.88
CA SER A 132 16.15 -29.88 -12.63
C SER A 132 15.37 -29.27 -11.46
N ARG A 133 15.19 -27.96 -11.43
CA ARG A 133 14.48 -27.22 -10.38
C ARG A 133 13.00 -27.02 -10.70
N PHE A 134 12.68 -26.95 -11.99
CA PHE A 134 11.32 -26.75 -12.52
C PHE A 134 11.00 -27.81 -13.57
N PRO A 135 10.91 -29.10 -13.18
CA PRO A 135 10.77 -30.22 -14.13
C PRO A 135 9.47 -30.16 -14.94
N ASN A 136 8.43 -29.51 -14.41
CA ASN A 136 7.12 -29.38 -15.08
C ASN A 136 6.95 -28.03 -15.81
N GLY A 137 7.98 -27.18 -15.86
CA GLY A 137 7.95 -25.84 -16.43
C GLY A 137 7.25 -24.81 -15.57
N LEU A 138 7.44 -23.52 -15.90
CA LEU A 138 6.93 -22.42 -15.06
C LEU A 138 5.43 -22.17 -15.23
N LYS A 139 4.84 -22.55 -16.36
CA LYS A 139 3.38 -22.48 -16.50
C LYS A 139 2.67 -23.33 -15.44
N THR A 140 3.15 -24.54 -15.19
CA THR A 140 2.58 -25.43 -14.14
C THR A 140 2.72 -24.82 -12.77
N VAL A 141 3.84 -24.15 -12.49
CA VAL A 141 4.07 -23.43 -11.21
C VAL A 141 3.11 -22.25 -11.06
N ALA A 142 2.96 -21.43 -12.10
CA ALA A 142 2.04 -20.30 -12.09
C ALA A 142 0.58 -20.77 -11.94
N ASP A 143 0.18 -21.80 -12.70
CA ASP A 143 -1.17 -22.40 -12.58
C ASP A 143 -1.45 -22.89 -11.14
N TYR A 144 -0.47 -23.51 -10.47
CA TYR A 144 -0.59 -23.92 -9.07
C TYR A 144 -0.78 -22.71 -8.12
N VAL A 145 0.01 -21.65 -8.28
CA VAL A 145 -0.13 -20.41 -7.50
C VAL A 145 -1.52 -19.80 -7.71
N HIS A 146 -1.97 -19.70 -8.97
CA HIS A 146 -3.29 -19.17 -9.32
C HIS A 146 -4.45 -20.02 -8.79
N GLN A 147 -4.35 -21.35 -8.83
CA GLN A 147 -5.37 -22.25 -8.26
C GLN A 147 -5.55 -22.06 -6.76
N ASN A 148 -4.53 -21.55 -6.07
CA ASN A 148 -4.58 -21.17 -4.66
C ASN A 148 -4.98 -19.68 -4.45
N GLY A 149 -5.49 -18.99 -5.48
CA GLY A 149 -5.96 -17.61 -5.41
C GLY A 149 -4.86 -16.56 -5.34
N MET A 150 -3.60 -16.95 -5.52
CA MET A 150 -2.43 -16.07 -5.42
C MET A 150 -1.93 -15.64 -6.80
N LYS A 151 -1.07 -14.64 -6.83
CA LYS A 151 -0.40 -14.12 -8.02
C LYS A 151 1.04 -14.60 -8.10
N PHE A 152 1.50 -14.88 -9.33
CA PHE A 152 2.83 -15.40 -9.58
C PHE A 152 3.77 -14.32 -10.10
N GLY A 153 4.93 -14.16 -9.46
CA GLY A 153 5.96 -13.22 -9.87
C GLY A 153 7.25 -13.89 -10.33
N LEU A 154 7.93 -13.22 -11.24
CA LEU A 154 9.14 -13.67 -11.90
C LEU A 154 10.21 -12.56 -11.86
N TYR A 155 11.47 -12.95 -12.03
CA TYR A 155 12.62 -12.04 -12.10
C TYR A 155 13.26 -12.05 -13.49
N THR A 156 13.73 -10.90 -13.92
CA THR A 156 14.63 -10.74 -15.08
C THR A 156 15.58 -9.55 -14.88
N ASP A 157 16.32 -9.21 -15.90
CA ASP A 157 17.22 -8.05 -15.92
C ASP A 157 17.08 -7.29 -17.26
N ALA A 158 17.16 -5.98 -17.21
CA ALA A 158 17.18 -5.12 -18.41
C ALA A 158 18.55 -5.09 -19.12
N ALA A 159 19.40 -6.05 -18.82
CA ALA A 159 20.66 -6.34 -19.50
C ALA A 159 20.62 -7.73 -20.16
N ASP A 160 21.72 -8.11 -20.80
CA ASP A 160 21.90 -9.44 -21.38
C ASP A 160 22.09 -10.54 -20.31
N ARG A 161 22.53 -10.13 -19.10
CA ARG A 161 22.75 -11.01 -17.96
C ARG A 161 22.13 -10.44 -16.69
N THR A 162 21.62 -11.34 -15.85
CA THR A 162 21.16 -11.02 -14.50
C THR A 162 22.33 -10.77 -13.55
N CYS A 163 22.06 -10.25 -12.36
CA CYS A 163 23.08 -10.00 -11.34
C CYS A 163 23.86 -11.26 -10.96
N ALA A 164 23.21 -12.42 -10.96
CA ALA A 164 23.87 -13.72 -10.69
C ALA A 164 24.40 -14.40 -11.98
N GLY A 165 24.37 -13.73 -13.15
CA GLY A 165 24.97 -14.19 -14.39
C GLY A 165 24.10 -15.10 -15.27
N ALA A 166 22.82 -15.28 -14.94
CA ALA A 166 21.86 -15.93 -15.82
C ALA A 166 21.48 -15.01 -17.01
N PHE A 167 20.70 -15.49 -17.97
CA PHE A 167 20.25 -14.63 -19.07
C PHE A 167 19.23 -13.57 -18.59
N GLY A 168 19.39 -12.33 -19.06
CA GLY A 168 18.42 -11.24 -18.92
C GLY A 168 17.53 -11.10 -20.16
N SER A 169 16.69 -10.05 -20.17
CA SER A 169 15.70 -9.81 -21.25
C SER A 169 16.17 -8.85 -22.33
N TYR A 170 17.30 -8.17 -22.17
CA TYR A 170 17.78 -7.21 -23.16
C TYR A 170 17.98 -7.85 -24.54
N GLY A 171 17.28 -7.31 -25.55
CA GLY A 171 17.25 -7.83 -26.90
C GLY A 171 16.28 -9.01 -27.12
N TYR A 172 15.58 -9.44 -26.08
CA TYR A 172 14.59 -10.52 -26.09
C TYR A 172 13.23 -10.09 -25.51
N GLU A 173 13.01 -8.80 -25.28
CA GLU A 173 11.85 -8.26 -24.56
C GLU A 173 10.52 -8.78 -25.11
N THR A 174 10.37 -8.80 -26.44
CA THR A 174 9.14 -9.27 -27.11
C THR A 174 8.89 -10.77 -26.92
N ILE A 175 9.95 -11.60 -26.99
CA ILE A 175 9.86 -13.05 -26.83
C ILE A 175 9.59 -13.39 -25.37
N ASP A 176 10.29 -12.72 -24.46
CA ASP A 176 10.13 -12.91 -23.02
C ASP A 176 8.74 -12.50 -22.56
N ALA A 177 8.28 -11.32 -22.96
CA ALA A 177 6.94 -10.83 -22.61
C ALA A 177 5.83 -11.79 -23.06
N LYS A 178 5.91 -12.28 -24.30
CA LYS A 178 4.98 -13.27 -24.82
C LYS A 178 5.03 -14.56 -24.02
N THR A 179 6.21 -15.06 -23.72
CA THR A 179 6.40 -16.32 -22.98
C THR A 179 5.91 -16.16 -21.53
N TYR A 180 6.21 -15.04 -20.88
CA TYR A 180 5.74 -14.77 -19.51
C TYR A 180 4.21 -14.64 -19.47
N ALA A 181 3.59 -14.04 -20.48
CA ALA A 181 2.13 -14.00 -20.62
C ALA A 181 1.55 -15.42 -20.78
N GLU A 182 2.15 -16.27 -21.62
CA GLU A 182 1.75 -17.67 -21.80
C GLU A 182 1.89 -18.50 -20.51
N TRP A 183 2.88 -18.17 -19.67
CA TRP A 183 3.05 -18.80 -18.37
C TRP A 183 2.09 -18.26 -17.30
N GLY A 184 1.45 -17.11 -17.54
CA GLY A 184 0.56 -16.48 -16.57
C GLY A 184 1.29 -15.65 -15.50
N VAL A 185 2.40 -15.00 -15.85
CA VAL A 185 3.16 -14.16 -14.92
C VAL A 185 2.42 -12.84 -14.66
N ASP A 186 2.14 -12.54 -13.38
CA ASP A 186 1.47 -11.31 -12.96
C ASP A 186 2.43 -10.15 -12.70
N VAL A 187 3.63 -10.44 -12.20
CA VAL A 187 4.64 -9.45 -11.82
C VAL A 187 6.01 -9.85 -12.34
N VAL A 188 6.74 -8.91 -12.91
CA VAL A 188 8.15 -9.11 -13.27
C VAL A 188 9.01 -8.08 -12.55
N LYS A 189 9.84 -8.55 -11.61
CA LYS A 189 10.96 -7.77 -11.08
C LYS A 189 12.08 -7.75 -12.10
N CYS A 190 12.51 -6.55 -12.49
CA CYS A 190 13.54 -6.35 -13.51
C CYS A 190 14.70 -5.55 -12.92
N ASP A 191 15.85 -6.20 -12.77
CA ASP A 191 17.09 -5.58 -12.33
C ASP A 191 17.80 -4.83 -13.47
N TYR A 192 18.96 -4.23 -13.18
CA TYR A 192 19.75 -3.42 -14.09
C TYR A 192 21.26 -3.72 -13.99
N CYS A 193 21.63 -4.96 -13.75
CA CYS A 193 23.03 -5.39 -13.63
C CYS A 193 23.74 -5.36 -14.99
N TYR A 194 25.01 -5.02 -15.00
CA TYR A 194 25.85 -4.99 -16.22
C TYR A 194 25.33 -4.09 -17.36
N ALA A 195 24.40 -3.22 -17.09
CA ALA A 195 23.84 -2.27 -18.04
C ALA A 195 24.56 -0.91 -17.98
N PRO A 196 24.49 -0.07 -19.04
CA PRO A 196 25.06 1.28 -19.03
C PRO A 196 24.53 2.16 -17.89
N ASP A 197 25.40 3.01 -17.35
CA ASP A 197 25.13 3.79 -16.12
C ASP A 197 24.43 5.14 -16.37
N ASP A 198 23.75 5.30 -17.49
CA ASP A 198 23.01 6.53 -17.79
C ASP A 198 21.50 6.34 -17.69
N VAL A 199 20.80 7.39 -17.25
CA VAL A 199 19.34 7.41 -17.02
C VAL A 199 18.56 7.14 -18.31
N GLU A 200 18.97 7.72 -19.42
CA GLU A 200 18.22 7.62 -20.68
C GLU A 200 18.26 6.19 -21.23
N THR A 201 19.40 5.50 -21.12
CA THR A 201 19.47 4.08 -21.47
C THR A 201 18.62 3.23 -20.53
N ALA A 202 18.62 3.53 -19.22
CA ALA A 202 17.78 2.81 -18.28
C ALA A 202 16.29 2.98 -18.62
N LYS A 203 15.83 4.22 -18.81
CA LYS A 203 14.44 4.52 -19.24
C LYS A 203 14.09 3.77 -20.53
N LYS A 204 14.96 3.80 -21.54
CA LYS A 204 14.73 3.10 -22.82
C LYS A 204 14.57 1.60 -22.65
N ARG A 205 15.42 0.95 -21.83
CA ARG A 205 15.38 -0.51 -21.62
C ARG A 205 14.15 -0.94 -20.83
N TYR A 206 13.82 -0.26 -19.73
CA TYR A 206 12.61 -0.54 -18.96
C TYR A 206 11.34 -0.29 -19.79
N LYS A 207 11.33 0.81 -20.57
CA LYS A 207 10.20 1.10 -21.45
C LYS A 207 10.02 0.01 -22.52
N ALA A 208 11.10 -0.49 -23.12
CA ALA A 208 11.02 -1.56 -24.12
C ALA A 208 10.36 -2.82 -23.55
N LEU A 209 10.69 -3.19 -22.31
CA LEU A 209 10.08 -4.33 -21.62
C LEU A 209 8.60 -4.06 -21.26
N ALA A 210 8.27 -2.87 -20.77
CA ALA A 210 6.89 -2.49 -20.48
C ALA A 210 6.01 -2.48 -21.74
N ASP A 211 6.53 -1.93 -22.86
CA ASP A 211 5.83 -1.92 -24.15
C ASP A 211 5.61 -3.36 -24.67
N ALA A 212 6.59 -4.24 -24.46
CA ALA A 212 6.48 -5.65 -24.83
C ALA A 212 5.40 -6.37 -24.00
N PHE A 213 5.29 -6.11 -22.70
CA PHE A 213 4.20 -6.64 -21.86
C PHE A 213 2.83 -6.16 -22.35
N ALA A 214 2.69 -4.86 -22.63
CA ALA A 214 1.46 -4.32 -23.18
C ALA A 214 1.09 -4.96 -24.53
N ALA A 215 2.06 -5.14 -25.42
CA ALA A 215 1.87 -5.78 -26.73
C ALA A 215 1.52 -7.27 -26.63
N ALA A 216 1.98 -7.97 -25.59
CA ALA A 216 1.62 -9.36 -25.33
C ALA A 216 0.17 -9.52 -24.80
N GLY A 217 -0.54 -8.40 -24.54
CA GLY A 217 -1.93 -8.42 -24.07
C GLY A 217 -2.06 -8.91 -22.62
N ASN A 218 -0.99 -8.90 -21.85
CA ASN A 218 -0.98 -9.27 -20.45
C ASN A 218 -0.80 -8.02 -19.57
N ASN A 219 -1.50 -7.98 -18.44
CA ASN A 219 -1.36 -6.92 -17.44
C ASN A 219 -0.22 -7.19 -16.47
N THR A 220 0.90 -7.72 -16.96
CA THR A 220 2.09 -7.97 -16.15
C THR A 220 2.62 -6.67 -15.54
N MET A 221 2.70 -6.62 -14.23
CA MET A 221 3.25 -5.47 -13.52
C MET A 221 4.77 -5.44 -13.68
N LEU A 222 5.30 -4.32 -14.19
CA LEU A 222 6.74 -4.07 -14.18
C LEU A 222 7.17 -3.49 -12.83
N TYR A 223 8.03 -4.23 -12.13
CA TYR A 223 8.69 -3.81 -10.90
C TYR A 223 10.16 -3.47 -11.23
N ILE A 224 10.50 -2.18 -11.18
CA ILE A 224 11.83 -1.67 -11.52
C ILE A 224 12.77 -1.85 -10.33
N CYS A 225 13.90 -2.50 -10.56
CA CYS A 225 14.92 -2.72 -9.54
C CYS A 225 16.29 -2.25 -10.04
N GLU A 226 16.59 -0.95 -9.87
CA GLU A 226 17.89 -0.36 -10.20
C GLU A 226 18.51 0.32 -8.96
N TRP A 227 18.09 -0.13 -7.78
CA TRP A 227 18.63 0.22 -6.44
C TRP A 227 18.60 1.70 -6.10
N GLY A 228 17.74 2.51 -6.74
CA GLY A 228 17.65 3.95 -6.53
C GLY A 228 18.79 4.76 -7.13
N VAL A 229 19.73 4.13 -7.83
CA VAL A 229 20.95 4.79 -8.34
C VAL A 229 20.63 5.90 -9.32
N ARG A 230 19.60 5.74 -10.15
CA ARG A 230 19.18 6.69 -11.19
C ARG A 230 17.86 7.39 -10.85
N GLU A 231 17.50 7.44 -9.57
CA GLU A 231 16.31 8.10 -9.08
C GLU A 231 15.01 7.64 -9.78
N PRO A 232 14.71 6.32 -9.81
CA PRO A 232 13.60 5.75 -10.58
C PRO A 232 12.23 6.30 -10.15
N TRP A 233 12.11 6.87 -8.96
CA TRP A 233 10.90 7.57 -8.53
C TRP A 233 10.54 8.76 -9.42
N LYS A 234 11.51 9.37 -10.13
CA LYS A 234 11.26 10.52 -11.01
C LYS A 234 10.73 10.12 -12.38
N TRP A 235 11.00 8.89 -12.85
CA TRP A 235 10.70 8.47 -14.21
C TRP A 235 10.07 7.07 -14.34
N GLY A 236 10.10 6.26 -13.30
CA GLY A 236 9.66 4.86 -13.36
C GLY A 236 8.21 4.69 -13.84
N ALA A 237 7.30 5.57 -13.41
CA ALA A 237 5.92 5.56 -13.88
C ALA A 237 5.78 5.93 -15.37
N GLU A 238 6.62 6.86 -15.87
CA GLU A 238 6.65 7.28 -17.28
C GLU A 238 6.98 6.11 -18.23
N VAL A 239 7.87 5.22 -17.81
CA VAL A 239 8.28 4.06 -18.59
C VAL A 239 7.41 2.82 -18.38
N GLY A 240 6.33 2.93 -17.62
CA GLY A 240 5.37 1.84 -17.38
C GLY A 240 5.60 1.04 -16.10
N GLY A 241 6.58 1.40 -15.27
CA GLY A 241 6.78 0.81 -13.95
C GLY A 241 5.65 1.14 -12.98
N ARG A 242 5.36 0.23 -12.05
CA ARG A 242 4.33 0.39 -11.01
C ARG A 242 4.90 0.44 -9.60
N CYS A 243 6.09 -0.08 -9.40
CA CYS A 243 6.90 0.13 -8.22
C CYS A 243 8.38 0.12 -8.61
N TRP A 244 9.21 0.71 -7.76
CA TRP A 244 10.64 0.85 -8.00
C TRP A 244 11.42 0.89 -6.71
N ARG A 245 12.53 0.16 -6.69
CA ARG A 245 13.50 0.16 -5.59
C ARG A 245 14.11 1.55 -5.42
N ILE A 246 14.16 2.02 -4.20
CA ILE A 246 14.67 3.36 -3.86
C ILE A 246 16.09 3.33 -3.25
N SER A 247 16.59 2.16 -2.93
CA SER A 247 17.90 1.97 -2.29
C SER A 247 18.56 0.66 -2.68
N GLN A 248 19.79 0.45 -2.27
CA GLN A 248 20.48 -0.84 -2.31
C GLN A 248 19.75 -1.90 -1.47
N ASP A 249 20.20 -3.16 -1.56
CA ASP A 249 19.52 -4.30 -0.93
C ASP A 249 19.47 -4.19 0.59
N VAL A 250 18.26 -4.40 1.12
CA VAL A 250 18.02 -4.44 2.55
C VAL A 250 18.61 -5.71 3.17
N ARG A 251 19.21 -5.53 4.33
CA ARG A 251 19.83 -6.56 5.16
C ARG A 251 19.12 -6.67 6.48
N ASP A 252 19.21 -7.85 7.09
CA ASP A 252 18.59 -8.16 8.38
C ASP A 252 19.37 -7.50 9.53
N CYS A 253 19.30 -6.17 9.60
CA CYS A 253 19.97 -5.37 10.62
C CYS A 253 19.35 -3.97 10.79
N TRP A 254 19.52 -3.41 11.98
CA TRP A 254 19.12 -2.05 12.27
C TRP A 254 19.91 -1.02 11.44
N THR A 255 21.22 -1.14 11.43
CA THR A 255 22.12 -0.28 10.64
C THR A 255 22.99 -1.12 9.75
N GLY A 256 22.91 -0.89 8.45
CA GLY A 256 23.77 -1.54 7.46
C GLY A 256 25.17 -0.92 7.40
N SER A 257 26.07 -1.61 6.71
CA SER A 257 27.44 -1.16 6.46
C SER A 257 27.82 -1.37 4.98
N GLY A 258 28.73 -0.56 4.48
CA GLY A 258 29.12 -0.59 3.07
C GLY A 258 27.92 -0.31 2.15
N SER A 259 27.61 -1.23 1.24
CA SER A 259 26.42 -1.16 0.38
C SER A 259 25.16 -1.79 0.98
N GLY A 260 25.25 -2.36 2.20
CA GLY A 260 24.09 -2.94 2.88
C GLY A 260 23.21 -1.87 3.49
N VAL A 261 21.90 -2.02 3.30
CA VAL A 261 20.86 -1.13 3.81
C VAL A 261 20.18 -1.79 5.02
N GLY A 262 20.25 -1.15 6.19
CA GLY A 262 19.44 -1.50 7.35
C GLY A 262 18.20 -0.61 7.45
N VAL A 263 17.44 -0.73 8.54
CA VAL A 263 16.24 0.09 8.78
C VAL A 263 16.58 1.58 8.79
N VAL A 264 17.72 1.96 9.39
CA VAL A 264 18.19 3.36 9.43
C VAL A 264 18.35 3.94 8.04
N GLN A 265 19.04 3.23 7.15
CA GLN A 265 19.26 3.70 5.78
C GLN A 265 17.97 3.71 4.96
N SER A 266 17.04 2.79 5.22
CA SER A 266 15.72 2.81 4.60
C SER A 266 14.92 4.05 4.99
N ILE A 267 14.97 4.48 6.26
CA ILE A 267 14.37 5.74 6.72
C ILE A 267 14.98 6.92 5.96
N GLU A 268 16.32 6.99 5.90
CA GLU A 268 17.03 8.06 5.18
C GLU A 268 16.65 8.14 3.70
N ALA A 269 16.52 7.00 3.04
CA ALA A 269 16.15 6.93 1.63
C ALA A 269 14.70 7.33 1.37
N MET A 270 13.76 6.92 2.24
CA MET A 270 12.33 7.13 2.04
C MET A 270 11.83 8.51 2.46
N LYS A 271 12.43 9.14 3.47
CA LYS A 271 11.85 10.29 4.20
C LYS A 271 11.47 11.51 3.34
N ASN A 272 11.99 11.62 2.11
CA ASN A 272 11.73 12.75 1.21
C ASN A 272 11.08 12.33 -0.12
N LEU A 273 10.54 11.10 -0.23
CA LEU A 273 10.05 10.57 -1.48
C LEU A 273 8.52 10.55 -1.61
N SER A 274 7.78 11.03 -0.64
CA SER A 274 6.31 11.01 -0.63
C SER A 274 5.68 11.66 -1.87
N ALA A 275 6.32 12.72 -2.40
CA ALA A 275 5.92 13.41 -3.62
C ALA A 275 5.82 12.53 -4.87
N TYR A 276 6.59 11.46 -4.90
CA TYR A 276 6.72 10.61 -6.08
C TYR A 276 5.82 9.38 -6.03
N GLN A 277 5.13 9.19 -4.90
CA GLN A 277 4.25 8.06 -4.68
C GLN A 277 2.78 8.41 -4.83
N GLY A 278 1.98 7.43 -5.16
CA GLY A 278 0.53 7.52 -5.27
C GLY A 278 -0.05 6.22 -5.82
N VAL A 279 -1.34 6.25 -6.13
CA VAL A 279 -2.03 5.08 -6.69
C VAL A 279 -1.26 4.54 -7.91
N ASN A 280 -1.01 3.24 -7.90
CA ASN A 280 -0.35 2.52 -9.00
C ASN A 280 1.11 2.95 -9.28
N ARG A 281 1.78 3.57 -8.32
CA ARG A 281 3.19 3.98 -8.39
C ARG A 281 3.77 4.05 -6.97
N PHE A 282 4.59 3.07 -6.63
CA PHE A 282 5.04 2.87 -5.25
C PHE A 282 6.55 2.89 -5.13
N ASN A 283 7.04 3.69 -4.18
CA ASN A 283 8.41 3.62 -3.72
C ASN A 283 8.61 2.32 -2.94
N ASP A 284 9.60 1.54 -3.31
CA ASP A 284 9.86 0.25 -2.73
C ASP A 284 11.12 0.27 -1.87
N SER A 285 10.93 0.09 -0.57
CA SER A 285 12.01 -0.02 0.41
C SER A 285 12.64 -1.41 0.49
N ASP A 286 12.39 -2.27 -0.49
CA ASP A 286 12.88 -3.65 -0.55
C ASP A 286 12.20 -4.62 0.43
N MET A 287 12.75 -5.80 0.53
CA MET A 287 12.17 -6.94 1.24
C MET A 287 12.10 -6.73 2.76
N LEU A 288 11.02 -7.22 3.34
CA LEU A 288 10.88 -7.33 4.78
C LEU A 288 11.77 -8.46 5.33
N CYS A 289 12.47 -8.16 6.41
CA CYS A 289 13.31 -9.12 7.12
C CYS A 289 12.55 -9.92 8.18
N THR A 290 11.26 -9.62 8.40
CA THR A 290 10.39 -10.40 9.31
C THR A 290 10.45 -11.89 8.97
N GLY A 291 10.79 -12.73 9.95
CA GLY A 291 10.96 -14.17 9.80
C GLY A 291 12.34 -14.62 9.34
N LEU A 292 13.30 -13.73 9.07
CA LEU A 292 14.68 -14.10 8.76
C LEU A 292 15.46 -14.57 10.00
N HIS A 293 15.44 -13.79 11.07
CA HIS A 293 16.11 -14.09 12.34
C HIS A 293 17.56 -14.56 12.13
N ALA A 294 18.33 -13.78 11.38
CA ALA A 294 19.71 -14.07 11.00
C ALA A 294 19.90 -15.33 10.12
N THR A 295 18.82 -15.92 9.59
CA THR A 295 18.89 -17.07 8.69
C THR A 295 18.92 -16.63 7.23
N GLY A 296 19.98 -16.49 6.61
CA GLY A 296 20.07 -16.10 5.21
C GLY A 296 21.40 -15.41 4.94
N LYS A 297 21.76 -15.27 3.67
CA LYS A 297 23.01 -14.57 3.30
C LYS A 297 22.93 -13.06 3.56
N SER A 298 21.73 -12.53 3.75
CA SER A 298 21.52 -11.10 4.01
C SER A 298 22.08 -10.62 5.36
N SER A 299 22.37 -11.54 6.28
CA SER A 299 22.75 -11.19 7.66
C SER A 299 24.24 -11.03 7.92
N ASN A 300 25.14 -11.54 7.06
CA ASN A 300 26.52 -11.74 7.52
C ASN A 300 27.54 -10.67 7.11
N ASP A 301 27.50 -10.12 5.89
CA ASP A 301 28.64 -9.34 5.40
C ASP A 301 28.45 -7.82 5.41
N LEU A 302 27.21 -7.33 5.52
CA LEU A 302 26.88 -5.92 5.38
C LEU A 302 26.08 -5.34 6.56
N CYS A 303 26.09 -6.03 7.70
CA CYS A 303 25.38 -5.66 8.94
C CYS A 303 26.35 -5.35 10.11
N GLY A 304 27.46 -4.69 9.84
CA GLY A 304 28.42 -4.32 10.90
C GLY A 304 29.05 -5.49 11.64
N GLY A 305 29.01 -6.71 11.07
CA GLY A 305 29.73 -7.88 11.60
C GLY A 305 29.04 -8.63 12.75
N THR A 306 27.81 -8.29 13.12
CA THR A 306 27.15 -8.98 14.25
C THR A 306 26.38 -10.22 13.82
N GLY A 307 25.84 -10.28 12.59
CA GLY A 307 25.12 -11.44 12.03
C GLY A 307 23.96 -11.98 12.89
N ALA A 308 23.50 -11.20 13.88
CA ALA A 308 22.51 -11.64 14.86
C ALA A 308 21.04 -11.43 14.41
N GLY A 309 20.85 -10.76 13.29
CA GLY A 309 19.52 -10.28 12.90
C GLY A 309 19.09 -9.06 13.73
N MET A 310 17.83 -8.68 13.57
CA MET A 310 17.20 -7.59 14.32
C MET A 310 16.53 -8.11 15.60
N THR A 311 16.27 -7.20 16.53
CA THR A 311 15.39 -7.45 17.67
C THR A 311 13.90 -7.44 17.24
N ASP A 312 13.00 -7.95 18.08
CA ASP A 312 11.55 -7.89 17.80
C ASP A 312 11.06 -6.45 17.60
N ASP A 313 11.55 -5.48 18.37
CA ASP A 313 11.22 -4.06 18.20
C ASP A 313 11.72 -3.51 16.85
N GLU A 314 12.88 -3.94 16.36
CA GLU A 314 13.44 -3.52 15.09
C GLU A 314 12.72 -4.16 13.90
N TYR A 315 12.32 -5.44 13.98
CA TYR A 315 11.43 -6.08 12.99
C TYR A 315 10.06 -5.38 12.95
N ALA A 316 9.49 -5.07 14.12
CA ALA A 316 8.23 -4.35 14.21
C ALA A 316 8.34 -2.93 13.63
N THR A 317 9.47 -2.26 13.85
CA THR A 317 9.76 -0.94 13.26
C THR A 317 9.84 -1.02 11.74
N GLN A 318 10.58 -1.97 11.17
CA GLN A 318 10.63 -2.16 9.72
C GLN A 318 9.22 -2.35 9.15
N PHE A 319 8.46 -3.28 9.72
CA PHE A 319 7.10 -3.59 9.27
C PHE A 319 6.17 -2.36 9.35
N ALA A 320 6.18 -1.66 10.47
CA ALA A 320 5.36 -0.47 10.68
C ALA A 320 5.69 0.66 9.70
N LEU A 321 6.97 0.88 9.42
CA LEU A 321 7.40 1.90 8.46
C LEU A 321 7.02 1.53 7.02
N TRP A 322 7.17 0.26 6.59
CA TRP A 322 6.68 -0.18 5.29
C TRP A 322 5.17 0.03 5.15
N CYS A 323 4.41 -0.15 6.26
CA CYS A 323 2.98 0.14 6.28
C CYS A 323 2.70 1.65 6.19
N MET A 324 3.41 2.48 6.93
CA MET A 324 3.26 3.94 6.87
C MET A 324 3.63 4.52 5.50
N TRP A 325 4.58 3.89 4.83
CA TRP A 325 5.02 4.34 3.50
C TRP A 325 4.21 3.77 2.34
N SER A 326 3.24 2.87 2.57
CA SER A 326 2.61 2.08 1.49
C SER A 326 3.67 1.51 0.53
N SER A 327 4.78 1.04 1.07
CA SER A 327 5.80 0.34 0.30
C SER A 327 5.34 -1.08 -0.01
N PRO A 328 5.69 -1.66 -1.17
CA PRO A 328 5.50 -3.08 -1.40
C PRO A 328 6.03 -3.91 -0.23
N MET A 329 5.30 -4.93 0.17
CA MET A 329 5.66 -5.80 1.29
C MET A 329 6.02 -7.19 0.76
N ALA A 330 7.31 -7.46 0.63
CA ALA A 330 7.86 -8.75 0.20
C ALA A 330 8.59 -9.42 1.35
N LEU A 331 8.01 -10.47 1.92
CA LEU A 331 8.69 -11.34 2.89
C LEU A 331 9.82 -12.11 2.21
N SER A 332 10.88 -12.41 2.93
CA SER A 332 12.08 -13.01 2.33
C SER A 332 12.66 -14.20 3.09
N PHE A 333 11.92 -14.76 4.05
CA PHE A 333 12.30 -15.96 4.79
C PHE A 333 12.27 -17.23 3.90
N ASP A 334 12.92 -18.30 4.34
CA ASP A 334 12.91 -19.61 3.67
C ASP A 334 11.66 -20.41 4.10
N PRO A 335 10.66 -20.62 3.21
CA PRO A 335 9.43 -21.29 3.56
C PRO A 335 9.61 -22.79 3.89
N SER A 336 10.75 -23.38 3.56
CA SER A 336 11.10 -24.75 3.93
C SER A 336 11.55 -24.89 5.39
N LYS A 337 11.81 -23.76 6.06
CA LYS A 337 12.26 -23.69 7.45
C LYS A 337 11.18 -23.04 8.32
N ASN A 338 11.06 -23.50 9.53
CA ASN A 338 10.11 -22.93 10.49
C ASN A 338 10.80 -21.82 11.30
N THR A 339 11.05 -20.67 10.66
CA THR A 339 11.71 -19.51 11.31
C THR A 339 10.72 -18.50 11.87
N LEU A 340 9.46 -18.49 11.42
CA LEU A 340 8.44 -17.56 11.89
C LEU A 340 8.07 -17.79 13.36
N THR A 341 8.20 -16.75 14.16
CA THR A 341 7.84 -16.72 15.58
C THR A 341 6.42 -16.21 15.80
N ASP A 342 5.91 -16.30 17.03
CA ASP A 342 4.61 -15.71 17.40
C ASP A 342 4.63 -14.18 17.26
N ALA A 343 5.77 -13.53 17.52
CA ALA A 343 5.95 -12.09 17.31
C ALA A 343 5.82 -11.74 15.81
N ASP A 344 6.44 -12.51 14.92
CA ASP A 344 6.27 -12.31 13.47
C ASP A 344 4.80 -12.46 13.07
N PHE A 345 4.12 -13.50 13.53
CA PHE A 345 2.70 -13.70 13.22
C PHE A 345 1.80 -12.58 13.78
N LYS A 346 2.15 -11.98 14.93
CA LYS A 346 1.44 -10.81 15.45
C LYS A 346 1.52 -9.65 14.46
N LEU A 347 2.69 -9.39 13.88
CA LEU A 347 2.90 -8.35 12.87
C LEU A 347 2.19 -8.71 11.55
N LEU A 348 2.49 -9.87 10.98
CA LEU A 348 2.00 -10.31 9.67
C LEU A 348 0.46 -10.43 9.59
N ARG A 349 -0.21 -10.52 10.72
CA ARG A 349 -1.68 -10.58 10.85
C ARG A 349 -2.28 -9.30 11.44
N ASN A 350 -1.50 -8.26 11.68
CA ASN A 350 -2.03 -6.99 12.17
C ASN A 350 -2.79 -6.28 11.05
N LYS A 351 -4.10 -6.48 11.01
CA LYS A 351 -4.98 -5.94 9.97
C LYS A 351 -5.02 -4.41 9.96
N GLU A 352 -4.75 -3.75 11.10
CA GLU A 352 -4.75 -2.28 11.18
C GLU A 352 -3.48 -1.70 10.54
N LEU A 353 -2.31 -2.30 10.78
CA LEU A 353 -1.08 -1.93 10.06
C LEU A 353 -1.20 -2.23 8.56
N ILE A 354 -1.70 -3.42 8.22
CA ILE A 354 -1.92 -3.80 6.82
C ILE A 354 -2.87 -2.82 6.13
N ALA A 355 -3.94 -2.39 6.81
CA ALA A 355 -4.87 -1.39 6.25
C ALA A 355 -4.19 -0.05 5.96
N LEU A 356 -3.19 0.37 6.73
CA LEU A 356 -2.39 1.56 6.41
C LEU A 356 -1.54 1.36 5.15
N ASN A 357 -0.94 0.19 4.98
CA ASN A 357 -0.18 -0.14 3.76
C ASN A 357 -1.09 -0.19 2.54
N GLN A 358 -2.25 -0.80 2.68
CA GLN A 358 -3.23 -1.05 1.62
C GLN A 358 -4.27 0.06 1.48
N ASP A 359 -4.04 1.23 2.08
CA ASP A 359 -4.91 2.39 1.92
C ASP A 359 -4.95 2.82 0.45
N ARG A 360 -6.17 3.00 -0.08
CA ARG A 360 -6.41 3.22 -1.51
C ARG A 360 -5.97 4.59 -2.01
N MET A 361 -5.63 5.53 -1.13
CA MET A 361 -4.96 6.76 -1.54
C MET A 361 -3.54 6.49 -2.06
N GLY A 362 -2.95 5.34 -1.73
CA GLY A 362 -1.62 4.95 -2.19
C GLY A 362 -0.50 5.89 -1.73
N GLN A 363 -0.76 6.73 -0.75
CA GLN A 363 0.19 7.74 -0.28
C GLN A 363 1.27 7.12 0.60
N GLN A 364 2.47 7.64 0.45
CA GLN A 364 3.54 7.49 1.42
C GLN A 364 3.34 8.50 2.55
N GLY A 365 3.59 8.10 3.80
CA GLY A 365 3.62 9.03 4.92
C GLY A 365 4.68 10.13 4.73
N ASP A 366 4.28 11.36 5.00
CA ASP A 366 5.15 12.54 4.94
C ASP A 366 6.03 12.64 6.18
N LEU A 367 7.31 13.02 6.01
CA LEU A 367 8.17 13.37 7.13
C LEU A 367 7.68 14.67 7.77
N ILE A 368 7.29 14.61 9.04
CA ILE A 368 6.85 15.77 9.82
C ILE A 368 8.02 16.38 10.61
N SER A 369 8.81 15.55 11.26
CA SER A 369 9.96 16.01 12.01
C SER A 369 11.03 14.94 12.16
N GLU A 370 12.28 15.38 12.28
CA GLU A 370 13.43 14.58 12.62
C GLU A 370 14.27 15.40 13.61
N ALA A 371 14.10 15.11 14.89
CA ALA A 371 14.78 15.83 15.96
C ALA A 371 14.97 14.90 17.17
N ASP A 372 16.02 15.12 17.94
CA ASP A 372 16.32 14.37 19.18
C ASP A 372 16.36 12.85 19.01
N ASN A 373 16.76 12.36 17.84
CA ASN A 373 16.70 10.96 17.43
C ASN A 373 15.26 10.39 17.39
N LEU A 374 14.25 11.22 17.22
CA LEU A 374 12.89 10.83 16.92
C LEU A 374 12.56 11.23 15.48
N VAL A 375 12.02 10.28 14.71
CA VAL A 375 11.56 10.51 13.34
C VAL A 375 10.05 10.31 13.30
N VAL A 376 9.33 11.35 12.89
CA VAL A 376 7.86 11.37 12.87
C VAL A 376 7.36 11.43 11.43
N PHE A 377 6.47 10.51 11.09
CA PHE A 377 5.71 10.54 9.84
C PHE A 377 4.23 10.72 10.11
N ALA A 378 3.54 11.39 9.17
CA ALA A 378 2.08 11.46 9.14
C ALA A 378 1.57 11.02 7.77
N LYS A 379 0.42 10.37 7.75
CA LYS A 379 -0.21 9.84 6.55
C LYS A 379 -1.72 10.06 6.60
N ASP A 380 -2.27 10.66 5.55
CA ASP A 380 -3.71 10.72 5.35
C ASP A 380 -4.25 9.36 4.93
N CYS A 381 -5.42 9.00 5.44
CA CYS A 381 -6.12 7.78 5.10
C CYS A 381 -7.41 8.07 4.33
N GLU A 382 -7.82 7.15 3.43
CA GLU A 382 -9.03 7.29 2.59
C GLU A 382 -10.29 7.62 3.39
N ASN A 383 -10.41 7.11 4.62
CA ASN A 383 -11.56 7.33 5.49
C ASN A 383 -11.56 8.69 6.22
N GLY A 384 -10.55 9.52 5.99
CA GLY A 384 -10.37 10.82 6.63
C GLY A 384 -9.64 10.79 7.98
N ASP A 385 -9.21 9.63 8.45
CA ASP A 385 -8.33 9.52 9.60
C ASP A 385 -6.90 9.93 9.22
N VAL A 386 -6.09 10.25 10.23
CA VAL A 386 -4.66 10.53 10.07
C VAL A 386 -3.86 9.48 10.84
N ALA A 387 -2.97 8.79 10.15
CA ALA A 387 -2.00 7.91 10.79
C ALA A 387 -0.74 8.69 11.14
N LEU A 388 -0.24 8.50 12.37
CA LEU A 388 1.00 9.08 12.87
C LEU A 388 1.94 7.96 13.29
N SER A 389 3.21 8.06 12.94
CA SER A 389 4.24 7.21 13.51
C SER A 389 5.38 8.01 14.12
N VAL A 390 5.98 7.46 15.16
CA VAL A 390 7.24 7.96 15.72
C VAL A 390 8.20 6.79 15.92
N THR A 391 9.39 6.94 15.37
CA THR A 391 10.50 5.99 15.48
C THR A 391 11.59 6.56 16.37
N ASN A 392 12.02 5.80 17.37
CA ASN A 392 13.14 6.16 18.23
C ASN A 392 14.45 5.59 17.67
N MET A 393 15.30 6.46 17.17
CA MET A 393 16.60 6.12 16.57
C MET A 393 17.72 5.98 17.62
N SER A 394 17.42 6.27 18.91
CA SER A 394 18.43 6.26 19.98
C SER A 394 18.55 4.90 20.66
N SER A 395 19.62 4.74 21.44
CA SER A 395 19.91 3.52 22.21
C SER A 395 19.17 3.41 23.55
N SER A 396 18.27 4.34 23.88
CA SER A 396 17.47 4.36 25.11
C SER A 396 16.02 4.73 24.82
N GLU A 397 15.13 4.42 25.74
CA GLU A 397 13.74 4.86 25.67
C GLU A 397 13.63 6.38 25.66
N LYS A 398 12.67 6.91 24.92
CA LYS A 398 12.38 8.34 24.81
C LYS A 398 10.89 8.59 24.91
N GLN A 399 10.53 9.77 25.40
CA GLN A 399 9.19 10.29 25.30
C GLN A 399 9.07 11.13 24.02
N ALA A 400 8.04 10.88 23.23
CA ALA A 400 7.71 11.62 22.03
C ALA A 400 6.39 12.39 22.20
N THR A 401 6.34 13.61 21.70
CA THR A 401 5.11 14.41 21.66
C THR A 401 4.80 14.79 20.23
N PHE A 402 3.61 14.44 19.77
CA PHE A 402 3.05 14.93 18.51
C PHE A 402 2.37 16.28 18.77
N ASP A 403 2.87 17.33 18.13
CA ASP A 403 2.20 18.63 18.10
C ASP A 403 1.28 18.68 16.88
N PHE A 404 -0.02 18.74 17.11
CA PHE A 404 -1.02 18.73 16.04
C PHE A 404 -0.93 19.97 15.14
N ALA A 405 -0.42 21.09 15.66
CA ALA A 405 -0.21 22.29 14.87
C ALA A 405 0.92 22.12 13.82
N ALA A 406 1.84 21.19 14.04
CA ALA A 406 2.91 20.88 13.11
C ALA A 406 2.52 19.83 12.05
N ILE A 407 1.33 19.20 12.18
CA ILE A 407 0.86 18.13 11.28
C ILE A 407 -0.23 18.71 10.37
N PRO A 408 0.04 18.91 9.06
CA PRO A 408 -0.87 19.61 8.15
C PRO A 408 -2.28 19.02 8.08
N ALA A 409 -2.41 17.71 8.30
CA ALA A 409 -3.69 17.00 8.25
C ALA A 409 -4.54 17.15 9.52
N LEU A 410 -4.02 17.73 10.59
CA LEU A 410 -4.72 17.87 11.87
C LEU A 410 -5.06 19.34 12.16
N ASP A 411 -6.23 19.54 12.78
CA ASP A 411 -6.63 20.83 13.36
C ASP A 411 -6.34 20.78 14.87
N PRO A 412 -5.40 21.57 15.40
CA PRO A 412 -5.02 21.51 16.81
C PRO A 412 -6.14 21.94 17.77
N THR A 413 -7.21 22.53 17.27
CA THR A 413 -8.38 22.92 18.07
C THR A 413 -9.41 21.82 18.23
N LYS A 414 -9.31 20.78 17.42
CA LYS A 414 -10.23 19.64 17.43
C LYS A 414 -9.75 18.53 18.36
N THR A 415 -10.70 17.74 18.82
CA THR A 415 -10.42 16.52 19.58
C THR A 415 -10.43 15.31 18.65
N TYR A 416 -9.47 14.44 18.83
CA TYR A 416 -9.34 13.18 18.08
C TYR A 416 -9.41 12.00 19.04
N THR A 417 -10.09 10.93 18.63
CA THR A 417 -9.89 9.61 19.23
C THR A 417 -8.57 9.05 18.73
N VAL A 418 -7.76 8.51 19.62
CA VAL A 418 -6.43 7.96 19.32
C VAL A 418 -6.47 6.46 19.50
N ARG A 419 -6.15 5.74 18.44
CA ARG A 419 -6.03 4.29 18.45
C ARG A 419 -4.59 3.88 18.24
N ASP A 420 -4.07 3.05 19.12
CA ASP A 420 -2.76 2.40 18.98
C ASP A 420 -2.88 1.25 17.99
N VAL A 421 -2.30 1.42 16.82
CA VAL A 421 -2.36 0.45 15.72
C VAL A 421 -1.43 -0.75 15.95
N MET A 422 -0.32 -0.55 16.69
CA MET A 422 0.61 -1.62 17.03
C MET A 422 0.01 -2.62 18.01
N GLU A 423 -0.75 -2.12 18.98
CA GLU A 423 -1.35 -2.93 20.04
C GLU A 423 -2.85 -3.26 19.79
N ASN A 424 -3.44 -2.73 18.69
CA ASN A 424 -4.87 -2.84 18.37
C ASN A 424 -5.76 -2.39 19.54
N ALA A 425 -5.42 -1.28 20.20
CA ALA A 425 -6.05 -0.80 21.41
C ALA A 425 -6.41 0.69 21.33
N GLU A 426 -7.47 1.10 22.06
CA GLU A 426 -7.74 2.51 22.25
C GLU A 426 -6.67 3.15 23.15
N ALA A 427 -6.12 4.28 22.70
CA ALA A 427 -5.12 5.06 23.44
C ALA A 427 -5.71 6.35 24.05
N GLY A 428 -7.03 6.54 23.94
CA GLY A 428 -7.76 7.66 24.53
C GLY A 428 -8.13 8.75 23.52
N GLU A 429 -8.19 9.99 24.02
CA GLU A 429 -8.52 11.16 23.21
C GLU A 429 -7.42 12.23 23.39
N ALA A 430 -7.19 13.02 22.37
CA ALA A 430 -6.20 14.09 22.41
C ALA A 430 -6.68 15.34 21.67
N THR A 431 -6.24 16.51 22.15
CA THR A 431 -6.47 17.83 21.53
C THR A 431 -5.17 18.60 21.60
N GLY A 432 -4.75 19.19 20.50
CA GLY A 432 -3.52 19.98 20.38
C GLY A 432 -2.23 19.17 20.41
N THR A 433 -2.10 18.22 21.34
CA THR A 433 -0.92 17.37 21.46
C THR A 433 -1.28 15.95 21.91
N PHE A 434 -0.41 14.99 21.57
CA PHE A 434 -0.46 13.62 22.08
C PHE A 434 0.97 13.14 22.41
N THR A 435 1.16 12.51 23.58
CA THR A 435 2.47 12.07 24.07
C THR A 435 2.50 10.56 24.28
N THR A 436 3.62 9.93 23.95
CA THR A 436 3.84 8.49 24.13
C THR A 436 5.29 8.18 24.45
N ASP A 437 5.54 7.10 25.17
CA ASP A 437 6.87 6.56 25.35
C ASP A 437 7.22 5.60 24.21
N VAL A 438 8.47 5.67 23.75
CA VAL A 438 8.99 4.90 22.62
C VAL A 438 10.28 4.21 23.02
N ARG A 439 10.25 2.88 23.11
CA ARG A 439 11.44 2.09 23.44
C ARG A 439 12.56 2.31 22.43
N LYS A 440 13.78 1.94 22.81
CA LYS A 440 14.95 1.90 21.92
C LYS A 440 14.59 1.20 20.59
N HIS A 441 14.89 1.83 19.47
CA HIS A 441 14.70 1.34 18.10
C HIS A 441 13.25 0.92 17.75
N ALA A 442 12.29 1.19 18.65
CA ALA A 442 10.89 0.90 18.41
C ALA A 442 10.21 2.00 17.58
N THR A 443 9.12 1.63 16.94
CA THR A 443 8.15 2.54 16.32
C THR A 443 6.80 2.38 17.00
N ARG A 444 6.14 3.51 17.27
CA ARG A 444 4.72 3.53 17.64
C ARG A 444 3.93 4.09 16.47
N VAL A 445 2.77 3.51 16.23
CA VAL A 445 1.84 3.95 15.17
C VAL A 445 0.48 4.18 15.78
N PHE A 446 -0.08 5.36 15.53
CA PHE A 446 -1.39 5.75 16.01
C PHE A 446 -2.27 6.18 14.84
N ARG A 447 -3.57 5.88 14.91
CA ARG A 447 -4.57 6.41 14.00
C ARG A 447 -5.46 7.38 14.76
N LEU A 448 -5.59 8.59 14.23
CA LEU A 448 -6.38 9.68 14.79
C LEU A 448 -7.61 9.89 13.94
N ALA A 449 -8.78 9.71 14.53
CA ALA A 449 -10.07 10.02 13.93
C ALA A 449 -10.66 11.26 14.59
N GLU A 450 -11.06 12.26 13.80
CA GLU A 450 -11.72 13.46 14.37
C GLU A 450 -12.96 13.04 15.16
N LYS A 451 -12.97 13.40 16.43
CA LYS A 451 -14.16 13.25 17.26
C LYS A 451 -15.20 14.26 16.82
N LYS A 452 -16.13 13.81 15.98
CA LYS A 452 -17.26 14.65 15.61
C LYS A 452 -18.03 14.98 16.88
N VAL A 453 -17.96 16.22 17.33
CA VAL A 453 -18.88 16.72 18.33
C VAL A 453 -20.26 16.61 17.67
N VAL A 454 -21.03 15.67 18.12
CA VAL A 454 -22.45 15.71 17.83
C VAL A 454 -22.94 16.91 18.63
N ASP A 455 -22.88 18.09 17.99
CA ASP A 455 -23.51 19.26 18.59
C ASP A 455 -24.92 18.84 18.94
N GLY A 456 -25.17 18.83 20.24
CA GLY A 456 -26.48 18.47 20.79
C GLY A 456 -27.53 19.50 20.43
N ILE A 457 -27.83 19.67 19.16
CA ILE A 457 -29.18 19.94 18.75
C ILE A 457 -29.87 18.62 19.10
N ALA A 458 -30.46 18.58 20.26
CA ALA A 458 -31.44 17.59 20.59
C ALA A 458 -32.51 17.63 19.50
N SER A 459 -32.21 16.94 18.35
CA SER A 459 -33.29 16.58 17.46
C SER A 459 -34.06 15.55 18.27
N THR A 460 -35.27 15.89 18.62
CA THR A 460 -36.22 15.06 19.34
C THR A 460 -36.68 13.85 18.52
N VAL A 461 -35.93 13.46 17.51
CA VAL A 461 -36.17 12.28 16.68
C VAL A 461 -35.69 11.05 17.45
N SER A 462 -36.60 10.43 18.17
CA SER A 462 -36.37 9.17 18.86
C SER A 462 -36.20 8.02 17.84
N ALA A 463 -35.37 7.02 18.17
CA ALA A 463 -35.29 5.78 17.38
C ALA A 463 -36.65 5.03 17.28
N LYS A 464 -37.65 5.46 18.06
CA LYS A 464 -39.04 4.97 17.99
C LYS A 464 -39.81 5.52 16.79
N ASP A 465 -39.32 6.62 16.17
CA ASP A 465 -40.05 7.35 15.11
C ASP A 465 -39.90 6.74 13.73
N PHE A 466 -39.04 5.71 13.58
CA PHE A 466 -38.87 4.99 12.36
C PHE A 466 -39.62 3.65 12.35
N SER A 467 -40.58 3.49 11.49
CA SER A 467 -41.24 2.21 11.22
C SER A 467 -40.66 1.56 9.97
N ILE A 468 -40.11 0.36 10.12
CA ILE A 468 -39.53 -0.44 9.01
C ILE A 468 -40.26 -1.77 8.98
N VAL A 469 -41.03 -2.02 7.91
CA VAL A 469 -41.93 -3.17 7.80
C VAL A 469 -41.71 -3.90 6.49
N ALA A 470 -41.62 -5.23 6.56
CA ALA A 470 -41.61 -6.09 5.39
C ALA A 470 -42.94 -5.99 4.62
N GLY A 471 -42.87 -5.92 3.31
CA GLY A 471 -43.98 -6.04 2.40
C GLY A 471 -43.72 -7.13 1.36
N LYS A 472 -44.68 -7.40 0.48
CA LYS A 472 -44.48 -8.36 -0.59
C LYS A 472 -43.43 -7.83 -1.58
N ASN A 473 -42.26 -8.46 -1.61
CA ASN A 473 -41.09 -8.08 -2.40
C ASN A 473 -40.59 -6.63 -2.18
N CYS A 474 -40.76 -6.08 -0.97
CA CYS A 474 -40.29 -4.74 -0.67
C CYS A 474 -40.20 -4.50 0.83
N VAL A 475 -39.44 -3.47 1.21
CA VAL A 475 -39.47 -2.86 2.54
C VAL A 475 -40.19 -1.53 2.47
N LYS A 476 -41.10 -1.29 3.39
CA LYS A 476 -41.77 -0.01 3.60
C LYS A 476 -41.19 0.66 4.83
N ILE A 477 -40.80 1.92 4.70
CA ILE A 477 -40.16 2.71 5.73
C ILE A 477 -41.00 3.97 5.93
N SER A 478 -41.37 4.28 7.17
CA SER A 478 -42.08 5.51 7.54
C SER A 478 -41.30 6.25 8.59
N MET A 479 -41.11 7.55 8.40
CA MET A 479 -40.24 8.43 9.19
C MET A 479 -40.93 9.80 9.40
N PRO A 480 -42.13 9.83 10.01
CA PRO A 480 -42.98 11.03 10.02
C PRO A 480 -42.34 12.23 10.72
N GLU A 481 -41.58 11.99 11.78
CA GLU A 481 -40.90 13.05 12.55
C GLU A 481 -39.66 13.65 11.85
N THR A 482 -39.30 13.11 10.67
CA THR A 482 -38.11 13.52 9.92
C THR A 482 -38.43 14.15 8.56
N ALA A 483 -39.66 14.63 8.38
CA ALA A 483 -40.09 15.26 7.15
C ALA A 483 -39.16 16.42 6.77
N GLY A 484 -38.69 16.43 5.52
CA GLY A 484 -37.76 17.43 5.01
C GLY A 484 -36.28 17.25 5.36
N LEU A 485 -35.92 16.38 6.30
CA LEU A 485 -34.53 16.08 6.64
C LEU A 485 -33.93 15.07 5.64
N ALA A 486 -32.66 15.23 5.34
CA ALA A 486 -31.93 14.24 4.51
C ALA A 486 -31.77 12.91 5.26
N LYS A 487 -32.09 11.82 4.59
CA LYS A 487 -32.02 10.46 5.12
C LYS A 487 -31.26 9.57 4.16
N ARG A 488 -30.42 8.69 4.72
CA ARG A 488 -29.78 7.60 3.99
C ARG A 488 -30.37 6.28 4.46
N ILE A 489 -30.87 5.50 3.53
CA ILE A 489 -31.45 4.19 3.76
C ILE A 489 -30.55 3.16 3.09
N LEU A 490 -30.03 2.20 3.84
CA LEU A 490 -29.15 1.14 3.35
C LEU A 490 -29.78 -0.21 3.62
N MET A 491 -29.73 -1.09 2.65
CA MET A 491 -30.07 -2.50 2.78
C MET A 491 -28.82 -3.34 2.56
N SER A 492 -28.47 -4.13 3.55
CA SER A 492 -27.32 -5.04 3.48
C SER A 492 -27.77 -6.49 3.67
N ASP A 493 -27.06 -7.43 3.06
CA ASP A 493 -27.18 -8.85 3.40
C ASP A 493 -26.51 -9.14 4.76
N PHE A 494 -26.56 -10.41 5.20
CA PHE A 494 -25.94 -10.82 6.46
C PHE A 494 -24.40 -10.84 6.44
N GLU A 495 -23.81 -10.75 5.25
CA GLU A 495 -22.36 -10.66 5.05
C GLU A 495 -21.88 -9.20 5.04
N GLY A 496 -22.81 -8.24 5.27
CA GLY A 496 -22.53 -6.82 5.35
C GLY A 496 -22.45 -6.12 3.98
N ARG A 497 -22.70 -6.83 2.87
CA ARG A 497 -22.68 -6.22 1.54
C ARG A 497 -23.95 -5.39 1.32
N VAL A 498 -23.77 -4.13 0.91
CA VAL A 498 -24.90 -3.26 0.56
C VAL A 498 -25.53 -3.75 -0.75
N VAL A 499 -26.78 -4.19 -0.68
CA VAL A 499 -27.54 -4.68 -1.84
C VAL A 499 -28.44 -3.61 -2.45
N SER A 500 -28.76 -2.57 -1.70
CA SER A 500 -29.50 -1.40 -2.17
C SER A 500 -29.31 -0.21 -1.25
N GLY A 501 -29.39 1.01 -1.78
CA GLY A 501 -29.31 2.25 -1.01
C GLY A 501 -30.20 3.33 -1.62
N LEU A 502 -30.71 4.22 -0.77
CA LEU A 502 -31.56 5.34 -1.16
C LEU A 502 -31.27 6.55 -0.29
N ASN A 503 -31.01 7.69 -0.89
CA ASN A 503 -31.00 8.99 -0.23
C ASN A 503 -32.33 9.71 -0.51
N THR A 504 -33.00 10.21 0.51
CA THR A 504 -34.30 10.85 0.36
C THR A 504 -34.56 11.88 1.46
N THR A 505 -35.38 12.88 1.16
CA THR A 505 -35.95 13.80 2.17
C THR A 505 -37.41 13.45 2.48
N ALA A 506 -38.00 12.49 1.77
CA ALA A 506 -39.38 12.06 2.00
C ALA A 506 -39.53 11.38 3.38
N ASP A 507 -40.72 11.52 3.97
CA ASP A 507 -41.10 10.88 5.22
C ASP A 507 -41.52 9.40 5.05
N LYS A 508 -41.66 8.93 3.83
CA LYS A 508 -41.94 7.54 3.49
C LYS A 508 -41.09 7.08 2.31
N ALA A 509 -40.60 5.87 2.42
CA ALA A 509 -39.87 5.21 1.34
C ALA A 509 -40.34 3.77 1.13
N LYS A 510 -40.28 3.29 -0.11
CA LYS A 510 -40.52 1.90 -0.45
C LYS A 510 -39.37 1.43 -1.34
N VAL A 511 -38.68 0.39 -0.89
CA VAL A 511 -37.55 -0.19 -1.63
C VAL A 511 -37.88 -1.62 -2.04
N ALA A 512 -37.77 -1.91 -3.32
CA ALA A 512 -37.96 -3.26 -3.83
C ALA A 512 -36.75 -4.13 -3.47
N LEU A 513 -37.02 -5.35 -2.98
CA LEU A 513 -35.98 -6.34 -2.64
C LEU A 513 -36.45 -7.72 -3.09
N ALA A 514 -35.52 -8.54 -3.51
CA ALA A 514 -35.77 -9.96 -3.77
C ALA A 514 -36.13 -10.70 -2.46
N LYS A 515 -36.63 -11.93 -2.60
CA LYS A 515 -36.87 -12.77 -1.40
C LYS A 515 -35.55 -13.06 -0.70
N GLY A 516 -35.48 -12.76 0.59
CA GLY A 516 -34.26 -12.91 1.37
C GLY A 516 -34.37 -12.25 2.76
N THR A 517 -33.30 -12.34 3.52
CA THR A 517 -33.20 -11.67 4.81
C THR A 517 -32.16 -10.54 4.73
N TYR A 518 -32.54 -9.36 5.20
CA TYR A 518 -31.76 -8.14 5.07
C TYR A 518 -31.66 -7.38 6.40
N LEU A 519 -30.57 -6.64 6.55
CA LEU A 519 -30.45 -5.57 7.53
C LEU A 519 -30.82 -4.25 6.85
N VAL A 520 -31.83 -3.58 7.32
CA VAL A 520 -32.27 -2.28 6.82
C VAL A 520 -31.88 -1.21 7.82
N THR A 521 -30.99 -0.34 7.42
CA THR A 521 -30.48 0.78 8.24
C THR A 521 -31.00 2.09 7.68
N VAL A 522 -31.66 2.86 8.52
CA VAL A 522 -32.06 4.24 8.22
C VAL A 522 -31.23 5.17 9.06
N VAL A 523 -30.54 6.10 8.40
CA VAL A 523 -29.73 7.14 9.03
C VAL A 523 -30.36 8.49 8.73
N CYS A 524 -30.63 9.28 9.76
CA CYS A 524 -31.11 10.64 9.66
C CYS A 524 -30.38 11.50 10.70
N ASN A 525 -29.59 12.47 10.26
CA ASN A 525 -28.67 13.22 11.10
C ASN A 525 -27.77 12.26 11.92
N ALA A 526 -27.67 12.45 13.22
CA ALA A 526 -26.88 11.60 14.12
C ALA A 526 -27.62 10.31 14.58
N HIS A 527 -28.83 10.05 14.11
CA HIS A 527 -29.63 8.90 14.51
C HIS A 527 -29.63 7.82 13.44
N ALA A 528 -29.38 6.58 13.85
CA ALA A 528 -29.50 5.41 13.00
C ALA A 528 -30.36 4.35 13.66
N ARG A 529 -31.20 3.69 12.85
CA ARG A 529 -31.95 2.50 13.26
C ARG A 529 -31.74 1.39 12.26
N THR A 530 -31.33 0.24 12.77
CA THR A 530 -31.18 -0.98 11.95
C THR A 530 -32.21 -2.01 12.39
N VAL A 531 -32.91 -2.59 11.44
CA VAL A 531 -33.90 -3.64 11.65
C VAL A 531 -33.63 -4.80 10.72
N LYS A 532 -33.69 -6.02 11.25
CA LYS A 532 -33.66 -7.25 10.47
C LYS A 532 -35.04 -7.44 9.81
N VAL A 533 -35.07 -7.61 8.51
CA VAL A 533 -36.30 -7.77 7.73
C VAL A 533 -36.20 -9.03 6.88
N GLN A 534 -37.27 -9.82 6.83
CA GLN A 534 -37.40 -10.97 5.94
C GLN A 534 -38.46 -10.67 4.87
N ILE A 535 -38.08 -10.75 3.61
CA ILE A 535 -38.92 -10.50 2.43
C ILE A 535 -39.41 -11.83 1.84
#